data_947e1384340560f24697204e4c666c9f
#
_entry.id   947e1384340560f24697204e4c666c9f
#
_cell.length_a   1.000
_cell.length_b   1.000
_cell.length_c   1.000
_cell.angle_alpha   90.00
_cell.angle_beta   90.00
_cell.angle_gamma   90.00
#
_symmetry.space_group_name_H-M   'P 1'
#
loop_
_entity.id
_entity.type
_entity.pdbx_description
1 polymer ?
#
loop_
_entity_poly.entity_id
_entity_poly.type
_entity_poly.pdbx_seq_one_letter_code
_entity_poly.pdbx_strand_id
1 'polypeptide(L)'
;MATKPIIADGGIRHHGDIAKSVRFGATMVMIGSLFAGHEESPGQTVEVDGKLYKEYYGSASDFNKGEYKHVEGKRILEPIKGKLADTLREMQEDVQSSISYAGGTQLTDLKKVNYVILGGENAGEHLFM
;
A
#
# COMPACT_ATOMS: atom_id res chain seq x y z
N MET A 1 -8.08 21.29 10.80
CA MET A 1 -8.39 20.77 9.44
C MET A 1 -7.23 21.12 8.51
N ALA A 2 -6.78 20.16 7.71
CA ALA A 2 -5.71 20.40 6.75
C ALA A 2 -6.19 21.30 5.61
N THR A 3 -5.38 22.31 5.27
CA THR A 3 -5.66 23.25 4.17
C THR A 3 -4.87 22.95 2.91
N LYS A 4 -3.96 21.98 2.98
CA LYS A 4 -3.13 21.52 1.87
C LYS A 4 -3.44 20.06 1.55
N PRO A 5 -3.14 19.62 0.31
CA PRO A 5 -3.24 18.20 -0.02
C PRO A 5 -2.42 17.32 0.94
N ILE A 6 -2.95 16.15 1.25
CA ILE A 6 -2.31 15.19 2.15
C ILE A 6 -1.95 13.93 1.34
N ILE A 7 -0.74 13.44 1.55
CA ILE A 7 -0.30 12.13 1.07
C ILE A 7 -0.34 11.17 2.26
N ALA A 8 -1.14 10.11 2.18
CA ALA A 8 -1.15 9.05 3.18
C ALA A 8 0.05 8.14 2.93
N ASP A 9 0.99 8.12 3.87
CA ASP A 9 2.23 7.37 3.76
C ASP A 9 2.27 6.24 4.78
N GLY A 10 2.57 5.04 4.30
CA GLY A 10 2.77 3.86 5.12
C GLY A 10 1.55 2.95 5.24
N GLY A 11 1.83 1.65 5.21
CA GLY A 11 0.83 0.63 5.50
C GLY A 11 -0.19 0.33 4.40
N ILE A 12 -0.01 0.83 3.19
CA ILE A 12 -0.84 0.44 2.04
C ILE A 12 -0.46 -0.98 1.62
N ARG A 13 -1.30 -1.94 1.94
CA ARG A 13 -1.08 -3.38 1.68
C ARG A 13 -2.08 -3.98 0.73
N HIS A 14 -3.25 -3.38 0.62
CA HIS A 14 -4.35 -3.80 -0.23
C HIS A 14 -4.86 -2.61 -1.04
N HIS A 15 -5.43 -2.85 -2.22
CA HIS A 15 -5.97 -1.78 -3.06
C HIS A 15 -7.11 -1.02 -2.36
N GLY A 16 -7.89 -1.73 -1.51
CA GLY A 16 -8.93 -1.09 -0.70
C GLY A 16 -8.42 -0.04 0.28
N ASP A 17 -7.16 -0.12 0.70
CA ASP A 17 -6.55 0.88 1.57
C ASP A 17 -6.43 2.24 0.88
N ILE A 18 -6.34 2.27 -0.44
CA ILE A 18 -6.33 3.50 -1.25
C ILE A 18 -7.68 4.21 -1.10
N ALA A 19 -8.77 3.50 -1.32
CA ALA A 19 -10.12 4.05 -1.19
C ALA A 19 -10.40 4.55 0.24
N LYS A 20 -9.98 3.78 1.25
CA LYS A 20 -10.10 4.19 2.66
C LYS A 20 -9.31 5.46 2.95
N SER A 21 -8.09 5.57 2.43
CA SER A 21 -7.25 6.76 2.60
C SER A 21 -7.91 8.00 2.02
N VAL A 22 -8.49 7.88 0.82
CA VAL A 22 -9.24 8.97 0.19
C VAL A 22 -10.46 9.34 1.03
N ARG A 23 -11.19 8.35 1.55
CA ARG A 23 -12.34 8.61 2.44
C ARG A 23 -11.95 9.50 3.63
N PHE A 24 -10.80 9.26 4.21
CA PHE A 24 -10.32 9.99 5.38
C PHE A 24 -9.49 11.23 5.05
N GLY A 25 -9.51 11.68 3.79
CA GLY A 25 -8.99 12.99 3.39
C GLY A 25 -7.68 13.00 2.61
N ALA A 26 -7.11 11.84 2.30
CA ALA A 26 -5.92 11.80 1.48
C ALA A 26 -6.22 12.17 0.02
N THR A 27 -5.31 12.89 -0.60
CA THR A 27 -5.32 13.19 -2.04
C THR A 27 -4.59 12.12 -2.82
N MET A 28 -3.53 11.57 -2.24
CA MET A 28 -2.67 10.54 -2.81
C MET A 28 -2.23 9.58 -1.71
N VAL A 29 -1.67 8.45 -2.12
CA VAL A 29 -1.05 7.48 -1.21
C VAL A 29 0.40 7.24 -1.60
N MET A 30 1.23 6.97 -0.59
CA MET A 30 2.61 6.52 -0.79
C MET A 30 2.65 5.00 -0.63
N ILE A 31 3.20 4.32 -1.61
CA ILE A 31 3.25 2.86 -1.65
C ILE A 31 4.71 2.40 -1.74
N GLY A 32 5.09 1.50 -0.86
CA GLY A 32 6.42 0.88 -0.84
C GLY A 32 6.37 -0.61 -1.17
N SER A 33 6.15 -1.44 -0.16
CA SER A 33 6.24 -2.91 -0.27
C SER A 33 5.33 -3.52 -1.34
N LEU A 34 4.16 -2.94 -1.57
CA LEU A 34 3.22 -3.44 -2.58
C LEU A 34 3.79 -3.37 -4.01
N PHE A 35 4.72 -2.44 -4.27
CA PHE A 35 5.41 -2.32 -5.55
C PHE A 35 6.75 -3.05 -5.61
N ALA A 36 7.27 -3.49 -4.49
CA ALA A 36 8.65 -3.97 -4.40
C ALA A 36 8.91 -5.29 -5.11
N GLY A 37 7.88 -6.13 -5.31
CA GLY A 37 8.02 -7.43 -5.99
C GLY A 37 8.02 -7.36 -7.52
N HIS A 38 7.84 -6.20 -8.13
CA HIS A 38 7.74 -6.06 -9.57
C HIS A 38 9.10 -6.10 -10.27
N GLU A 39 9.08 -6.46 -11.56
CA GLU A 39 10.30 -6.57 -12.38
C GLU A 39 11.08 -5.25 -12.41
N GLU A 40 10.39 -4.13 -12.44
CA GLU A 40 10.98 -2.79 -12.49
C GLU A 40 11.53 -2.32 -11.14
N SER A 41 11.22 -3.02 -10.05
CA SER A 41 11.76 -2.68 -8.73
C SER A 41 13.27 -2.93 -8.67
N PRO A 42 14.05 -2.03 -8.05
CA PRO A 42 15.52 -2.14 -8.03
C PRO A 42 16.06 -3.25 -7.12
N GLY A 43 15.22 -3.86 -6.29
CA GLY A 43 15.65 -4.91 -5.37
C GLY A 43 16.23 -6.14 -6.09
N GLN A 44 17.20 -6.78 -5.47
CA GLN A 44 17.79 -8.01 -6.00
C GLN A 44 16.80 -9.16 -5.91
N THR A 45 16.84 -10.02 -6.93
CA THR A 45 16.06 -11.27 -6.92
C THR A 45 16.84 -12.34 -6.17
N VAL A 46 16.19 -12.96 -5.18
CA VAL A 46 16.76 -14.05 -4.39
C VAL A 46 15.82 -15.26 -4.42
N GLU A 47 16.41 -16.45 -4.32
CA GLU A 47 15.66 -17.70 -4.25
C GLU A 47 15.66 -18.25 -2.83
N VAL A 48 14.47 -18.58 -2.31
CA VAL A 48 14.30 -19.21 -1.01
C VAL A 48 13.33 -20.39 -1.17
N ASP A 49 13.78 -21.58 -0.86
CA ASP A 49 13.00 -22.83 -0.96
C ASP A 49 12.34 -23.03 -2.35
N GLY A 50 13.09 -22.74 -3.41
CA GLY A 50 12.62 -22.88 -4.79
C GLY A 50 11.68 -21.78 -5.27
N LYS A 51 11.42 -20.75 -4.46
CA LYS A 51 10.61 -19.58 -4.81
C LYS A 51 11.45 -18.34 -4.96
N LEU A 52 11.08 -17.50 -5.90
CA LEU A 52 11.77 -16.25 -6.19
C LEU A 52 11.10 -15.08 -5.46
N TYR A 53 11.93 -14.25 -4.87
CA TYR A 53 11.54 -13.04 -4.15
C TYR A 53 12.41 -11.88 -4.58
N LYS A 54 11.91 -10.66 -4.40
CA LYS A 54 12.72 -9.45 -4.45
C LYS A 54 12.99 -8.92 -3.06
N GLU A 55 14.21 -8.47 -2.84
CA GLU A 55 14.57 -7.77 -1.62
C GLU A 55 13.99 -6.37 -1.60
N TYR A 56 13.40 -6.00 -0.48
CA TYR A 56 12.88 -4.67 -0.24
C TYR A 56 13.45 -4.10 1.06
N TYR A 57 13.93 -2.89 0.96
CA TYR A 57 14.46 -2.13 2.10
C TYR A 57 13.66 -0.85 2.23
N GLY A 58 13.01 -0.63 3.36
CA GLY A 58 12.33 0.63 3.66
C GLY A 58 13.33 1.80 3.68
N SER A 59 12.84 3.01 3.54
CA SER A 59 13.69 4.23 3.53
C SER A 59 14.53 4.39 4.79
N ALA A 60 14.07 3.83 5.91
CA ALA A 60 14.77 3.85 7.19
C ALA A 60 15.75 2.67 7.40
N SER A 61 15.96 1.80 6.39
CA SER A 61 16.85 0.65 6.52
C SER A 61 18.33 1.06 6.57
N ASP A 62 19.14 0.26 7.25
CA ASP A 62 20.61 0.43 7.28
C ASP A 62 21.23 0.42 5.90
N PHE A 63 20.70 -0.42 5.02
CA PHE A 63 21.16 -0.52 3.64
C PHE A 63 21.07 0.82 2.91
N ASN A 64 19.96 1.54 3.08
CA ASN A 64 19.73 2.82 2.41
C ASN A 64 20.49 3.97 3.07
N LYS A 65 20.80 3.87 4.36
CA LYS A 65 21.50 4.93 5.11
C LYS A 65 23.03 4.79 5.06
N GLY A 66 23.53 3.64 4.62
CA GLY A 66 24.98 3.37 4.60
C GLY A 66 25.63 3.30 5.99
N GLU A 67 24.87 3.33 7.05
CA GLU A 67 25.33 3.25 8.43
C GLU A 67 24.53 2.18 9.19
N TYR A 68 25.24 1.35 9.95
CA TYR A 68 24.64 0.31 10.79
C TYR A 68 24.21 0.87 12.15
N LYS A 69 23.36 1.90 12.17
CA LYS A 69 22.86 2.47 13.41
C LYS A 69 21.33 2.45 13.44
N HIS A 70 20.79 1.82 14.47
CA HIS A 70 19.36 1.79 14.87
C HIS A 70 18.34 1.97 13.75
N VAL A 71 17.75 0.87 13.32
CA VAL A 71 16.97 0.81 12.10
C VAL A 71 15.56 0.38 12.35
N GLU A 72 14.62 1.21 11.93
CA GLU A 72 13.22 0.84 11.85
C GLU A 72 12.90 0.00 10.61
N GLY A 73 13.69 0.12 9.55
CA GLY A 73 13.48 -0.60 8.30
C GLY A 73 14.17 -1.96 8.28
N LYS A 74 13.41 -3.03 8.17
CA LYS A 74 13.92 -4.39 7.98
C LYS A 74 14.03 -4.74 6.51
N ARG A 75 14.99 -5.62 6.17
CA ARG A 75 14.98 -6.31 4.89
C ARG A 75 13.75 -7.21 4.83
N ILE A 76 12.96 -7.05 3.79
CA ILE A 76 11.75 -7.84 3.55
C ILE A 76 11.93 -8.55 2.20
N LEU A 77 11.42 -9.78 2.10
CA LEU A 77 11.35 -10.52 0.87
C LEU A 77 9.93 -10.44 0.32
N GLU A 78 9.78 -9.78 -0.83
CA GLU A 78 8.50 -9.66 -1.51
C GLU A 78 8.41 -10.68 -2.65
N PRO A 79 7.33 -11.45 -2.74
CA PRO A 79 7.13 -12.37 -3.86
C PRO A 79 7.18 -11.63 -5.19
N ILE A 80 7.73 -12.25 -6.22
CA ILE A 80 7.76 -11.67 -7.57
C ILE A 80 6.34 -11.57 -8.10
N LYS A 81 6.00 -10.39 -8.65
CA LYS A 81 4.65 -10.03 -9.09
C LYS A 81 4.53 -9.75 -10.58
N GLY A 82 5.58 -9.87 -11.36
CA GLY A 82 5.59 -9.52 -12.77
C GLY A 82 5.72 -8.02 -13.02
N LYS A 83 5.04 -7.50 -14.03
CA LYS A 83 5.19 -6.10 -14.46
C LYS A 83 4.36 -5.14 -13.62
N LEU A 84 4.94 -3.99 -13.31
CA LEU A 84 4.25 -2.93 -12.57
C LEU A 84 2.99 -2.43 -13.30
N ALA A 85 3.04 -2.34 -14.62
CA ALA A 85 1.91 -1.88 -15.43
C ALA A 85 0.63 -2.70 -15.19
N ASP A 86 0.76 -4.01 -15.00
CA ASP A 86 -0.41 -4.88 -14.75
C ASP A 86 -1.01 -4.60 -13.38
N THR A 87 -0.18 -4.44 -12.36
CA THR A 87 -0.63 -4.07 -11.01
C THR A 87 -1.29 -2.69 -10.99
N LEU A 88 -0.74 -1.72 -11.70
CA LEU A 88 -1.35 -0.38 -11.77
C LEU A 88 -2.72 -0.41 -12.45
N ARG A 89 -2.90 -1.26 -13.46
CA ARG A 89 -4.21 -1.46 -14.09
C ARG A 89 -5.21 -2.05 -13.11
N GLU A 90 -4.84 -3.10 -12.40
CA GLU A 90 -5.69 -3.71 -11.38
C GLU A 90 -6.04 -2.72 -10.27
N MET A 91 -5.07 -1.93 -9.79
CA MET A 91 -5.34 -0.88 -8.82
C MET A 91 -6.36 0.13 -9.32
N GLN A 92 -6.22 0.57 -10.57
CA GLN A 92 -7.15 1.50 -11.17
C GLN A 92 -8.56 0.91 -11.21
N GLU A 93 -8.70 -0.32 -11.65
CA GLU A 93 -9.98 -1.03 -11.72
C GLU A 93 -10.61 -1.18 -10.33
N ASP A 94 -9.81 -1.52 -9.32
CA ASP A 94 -10.29 -1.68 -7.95
C ASP A 94 -10.73 -0.36 -7.33
N VAL A 95 -10.01 0.73 -7.59
CA VAL A 95 -10.41 2.08 -7.14
C VAL A 95 -11.69 2.51 -7.86
N GLN A 96 -11.81 2.27 -9.16
CA GLN A 96 -13.03 2.54 -9.92
C GLN A 96 -14.22 1.73 -9.39
N SER A 97 -14.01 0.47 -9.05
CA SER A 97 -15.03 -0.35 -8.40
C SER A 97 -15.46 0.24 -7.06
N SER A 98 -14.53 0.69 -6.25
CA SER A 98 -14.83 1.36 -4.98
C SER A 98 -15.72 2.58 -5.16
N ILE A 99 -15.43 3.40 -6.17
CA ILE A 99 -16.24 4.57 -6.52
C ILE A 99 -17.65 4.16 -6.93
N SER A 100 -17.78 3.11 -7.75
CA SER A 100 -19.07 2.57 -8.19
C SER A 100 -19.91 2.04 -7.03
N TYR A 101 -19.29 1.28 -6.13
CA TYR A 101 -19.96 0.79 -4.92
C TYR A 101 -20.38 1.92 -3.99
N ALA A 102 -19.68 3.02 -3.98
CA ALA A 102 -20.06 4.23 -3.25
C ALA A 102 -21.21 5.01 -3.90
N GLY A 103 -21.68 4.59 -5.09
CA GLY A 103 -22.67 5.33 -5.85
C GLY A 103 -22.15 6.58 -6.54
N GLY A 104 -20.84 6.71 -6.67
CA GLY A 104 -20.17 7.86 -7.24
C GLY A 104 -19.70 7.66 -8.67
N THR A 105 -19.13 8.72 -9.25
CA THR A 105 -18.56 8.74 -10.62
C THR A 105 -17.13 9.27 -10.66
N GLN A 106 -16.65 9.81 -9.56
CA GLN A 106 -15.30 10.37 -9.45
C GLN A 106 -14.67 10.07 -8.08
N LEU A 107 -13.36 10.18 -8.01
CA LEU A 107 -12.59 9.81 -6.81
C LEU A 107 -13.07 10.54 -5.55
N THR A 108 -13.38 11.82 -5.66
CA THR A 108 -13.84 12.64 -4.53
C THR A 108 -15.18 12.19 -3.94
N ASP A 109 -15.96 11.41 -4.67
CA ASP A 109 -17.22 10.85 -4.15
C ASP A 109 -16.99 9.86 -3.01
N LEU A 110 -15.80 9.24 -2.93
CA LEU A 110 -15.42 8.41 -1.80
C LEU A 110 -15.44 9.15 -0.46
N LYS A 111 -15.24 10.47 -0.46
CA LYS A 111 -15.25 11.29 0.75
C LYS A 111 -16.63 11.39 1.40
N LYS A 112 -17.68 11.04 0.69
CA LYS A 112 -19.08 11.11 1.15
C LYS A 112 -19.61 9.78 1.69
N VAL A 113 -18.84 8.71 1.62
CA VAL A 113 -19.25 7.38 2.06
C VAL A 113 -19.42 7.37 3.57
N ASN A 114 -20.52 6.78 4.03
CA ASN A 114 -20.71 6.48 5.44
C ASN A 114 -19.78 5.37 5.88
N TYR A 115 -19.36 5.41 7.13
CA TYR A 115 -18.49 4.37 7.70
C TYR A 115 -18.87 4.11 9.15
N VAL A 116 -18.45 2.97 9.66
CA VAL A 116 -18.55 2.61 11.07
C VAL A 116 -17.14 2.35 11.61
N ILE A 117 -16.92 2.74 12.85
CA ILE A 117 -15.70 2.43 13.56
C ILE A 117 -15.95 1.15 14.36
N LEU A 118 -15.15 0.13 14.08
CA LEU A 118 -15.18 -1.09 14.86
C LEU A 118 -14.27 -0.91 16.08
N GLY A 119 -14.84 -1.06 17.26
CA GLY A 119 -14.12 -0.99 18.54
C GLY A 119 -13.99 -2.37 19.16
N GLY A 120 -13.04 -2.52 20.09
CA GLY A 120 -12.81 -3.74 20.84
C GLY A 120 -11.54 -4.47 20.46
N GLU A 121 -11.11 -5.39 21.33
CA GLU A 121 -9.83 -6.11 21.20
C GLU A 121 -9.74 -6.98 19.94
N ASN A 122 -10.85 -7.46 19.42
CA ASN A 122 -10.90 -8.37 18.28
C ASN A 122 -11.25 -7.70 16.94
N ALA A 123 -11.45 -6.39 16.92
CA ALA A 123 -11.86 -5.68 15.70
C ALA A 123 -10.78 -5.76 14.61
N GLY A 124 -9.50 -5.73 14.98
CA GLY A 124 -8.38 -5.81 14.05
C GLY A 124 -8.22 -7.20 13.41
N GLU A 125 -8.50 -8.26 14.15
CA GLU A 125 -8.38 -9.63 13.66
C GLU A 125 -9.41 -9.95 12.58
N HIS A 126 -10.62 -9.45 12.71
CA HIS A 126 -11.70 -9.66 11.76
C HIS A 126 -11.57 -8.81 10.48
N LEU A 127 -10.87 -7.69 10.56
CA LEU A 127 -10.68 -6.79 9.41
C LEU A 127 -9.69 -7.32 8.37
N PHE A 128 -8.87 -8.30 8.72
CA PHE A 128 -7.77 -8.81 7.87
C PHE A 128 -7.96 -10.27 7.43
N MET A 129 -9.11 -10.83 7.69
CA MET A 129 -9.45 -12.17 7.20
C MET A 129 -10.09 -12.12 5.81
#